data_276f63ea782efb5bdd8a51637fc7f614
#
_entry.id   276f63ea782efb5bdd8a51637fc7f614
#
_cell.length_a   1.000
_cell.length_b   1.000
_cell.length_c   1.000
_cell.angle_alpha   90.00
_cell.angle_beta   90.00
_cell.angle_gamma   90.00
#
_symmetry.space_group_name_H-M   'P 1'
#
loop_
_entity.id
_entity.type
_entity.pdbx_description
1 polymer ?
#
loop_
_entity_poly.entity_id
_entity_poly.type
_entity_poly.pdbx_seq_one_letter_code
_entity_poly.pdbx_strand_id
1 'polypeptide(L)'
;ERSAEIKVESSTKTVIINLYQGAGLDHLAFSKNDLHFGPDGGDEYVQILTDAQDWRFGDFPHWCQVTKVADNLLKIHCTPNEPINLNREASVNVTTGKQTLGINVCQEAKPLVAVIPNFGIGGRAISFGISAGYLFPNIINSSGGDFTGSVVNYALGDNRENASYKSSGGFNIGLFADIRIYKNFYLKPGFEFTHYKYKNNFSGDVEIFALVDTKNYYFKGNAQNQYQESYTFNEIEIPIIASYRIPITKISHLQINVGPTIRYGLSAKMKVSGNTDAHKLGSYKIVNNQRTDIVYSQGLTRSLNYSGSGELNLYKSCMKYSETYSDEFLTNGVIPKDCDLEDAPLKKLNFGARLGVSYEYAGISFGMEYNIMLSNAANEKYWNSERWKIFDKGADVLMSGYKQRNNYLSVKIGYTFRY
;
A
#
# COMPACT_ATOMS: atom_id res chain seq x y z
N GLU A 1 -50.98 52.24 -12.46
CA GLU A 1 -49.91 53.12 -11.93
C GLU A 1 -50.53 54.42 -11.49
N ARG A 2 -50.21 54.88 -10.32
CA ARG A 2 -50.60 56.20 -9.79
C ARG A 2 -49.36 56.92 -9.36
N SER A 3 -49.28 58.20 -9.65
CA SER A 3 -48.23 59.08 -9.15
C SER A 3 -48.84 60.24 -8.39
N ALA A 4 -48.20 60.64 -7.33
CA ALA A 4 -48.57 61.81 -6.56
C ALA A 4 -47.31 62.59 -6.26
N GLU A 5 -47.40 63.88 -6.26
CA GLU A 5 -46.34 64.82 -5.88
C GLU A 5 -46.72 65.49 -4.57
N ILE A 6 -45.85 65.41 -3.57
CA ILE A 6 -45.98 66.18 -2.33
C ILE A 6 -44.94 67.23 -2.38
N LYS A 7 -45.38 68.47 -2.36
CA LYS A 7 -44.56 69.66 -2.30
C LYS A 7 -44.51 70.14 -0.85
N VAL A 8 -43.35 70.21 -0.26
CA VAL A 8 -43.10 70.75 1.07
C VAL A 8 -42.30 71.99 0.91
N GLU A 9 -42.92 73.10 1.34
CA GLU A 9 -42.33 74.43 1.26
C GLU A 9 -42.02 75.03 2.63
N SER A 10 -40.86 75.65 2.78
CA SER A 10 -40.48 76.46 3.89
C SER A 10 -40.14 77.87 3.34
N SER A 11 -39.95 78.86 4.19
CA SER A 11 -39.66 80.22 3.76
C SER A 11 -38.36 80.33 2.91
N THR A 12 -37.52 79.34 2.89
CA THR A 12 -36.20 79.35 2.21
C THR A 12 -35.94 78.18 1.30
N LYS A 13 -36.77 77.10 1.31
CA LYS A 13 -36.51 75.89 0.56
C LYS A 13 -37.80 75.17 0.23
N THR A 14 -37.88 74.69 -1.00
CA THR A 14 -38.94 73.77 -1.48
C THR A 14 -38.34 72.41 -1.72
N VAL A 15 -38.99 71.36 -1.21
CA VAL A 15 -38.65 69.92 -1.48
C VAL A 15 -39.85 69.27 -2.11
N ILE A 16 -39.65 68.62 -3.26
CA ILE A 16 -40.65 67.89 -3.97
C ILE A 16 -40.38 66.37 -3.71
N ILE A 17 -41.38 65.66 -3.19
CA ILE A 17 -41.35 64.25 -2.97
C ILE A 17 -42.29 63.61 -4.00
N ASN A 18 -41.73 62.89 -4.97
CA ASN A 18 -42.52 62.19 -5.93
C ASN A 18 -42.84 60.75 -5.38
N LEU A 19 -44.15 60.49 -5.23
CA LEU A 19 -44.67 59.19 -4.84
C LEU A 19 -45.11 58.44 -6.09
N TYR A 20 -44.60 57.26 -6.31
CA TYR A 20 -45.01 56.37 -7.38
C TYR A 20 -45.67 55.13 -6.76
N GLN A 21 -46.89 54.84 -7.11
CA GLN A 21 -47.58 53.59 -6.84
C GLN A 21 -47.59 52.78 -8.14
N GLY A 22 -46.83 51.72 -8.20
CA GLY A 22 -46.91 50.79 -9.32
C GLY A 22 -48.32 50.24 -9.49
N ALA A 23 -48.71 49.88 -10.71
CA ALA A 23 -49.91 49.07 -10.93
C ALA A 23 -49.69 47.75 -10.20
N GLY A 24 -50.60 47.41 -9.28
CA GLY A 24 -50.49 46.27 -8.39
C GLY A 24 -50.03 44.97 -9.09
N LEU A 25 -48.75 44.72 -9.05
CA LEU A 25 -48.23 43.38 -9.11
C LEU A 25 -48.34 42.82 -7.70
N ASP A 26 -48.99 41.69 -7.53
CA ASP A 26 -49.06 41.06 -6.23
C ASP A 26 -47.64 40.88 -5.72
N HIS A 27 -47.32 41.41 -4.56
CA HIS A 27 -46.02 41.23 -3.94
C HIS A 27 -45.93 39.75 -3.47
N LEU A 28 -44.86 39.06 -3.80
CA LEU A 28 -44.56 37.71 -3.31
C LEU A 28 -43.11 37.64 -2.85
N ALA A 29 -42.90 37.26 -1.60
CA ALA A 29 -41.62 37.01 -1.02
C ALA A 29 -41.70 35.89 0.05
N PHE A 30 -40.58 35.34 0.45
CA PHE A 30 -40.50 34.29 1.46
C PHE A 30 -39.59 34.70 2.60
N SER A 31 -39.87 34.18 3.80
CA SER A 31 -38.94 34.33 4.93
C SER A 31 -37.63 33.57 4.71
N LYS A 32 -37.66 32.50 3.92
CA LYS A 32 -36.53 31.67 3.47
C LYS A 32 -36.84 31.15 2.06
N ASN A 33 -35.87 31.20 1.17
CA ASN A 33 -36.00 30.68 -0.20
C ASN A 33 -35.09 29.46 -0.48
N ASP A 34 -34.16 29.16 0.44
CA ASP A 34 -33.27 28.02 0.35
C ASP A 34 -33.34 27.23 1.67
N LEU A 35 -33.78 25.99 1.58
CA LEU A 35 -33.94 25.07 2.69
C LEU A 35 -32.94 23.92 2.57
N HIS A 36 -32.21 23.67 3.65
CA HIS A 36 -31.26 22.59 3.74
C HIS A 36 -31.68 21.59 4.82
N PHE A 37 -31.94 20.36 4.41
CA PHE A 37 -32.29 19.26 5.28
C PHE A 37 -31.11 18.28 5.43
N GLY A 38 -30.89 17.79 6.61
CA GLY A 38 -30.00 16.66 6.84
C GLY A 38 -30.59 15.35 6.25
N PRO A 39 -29.82 14.26 6.27
CA PRO A 39 -30.22 12.97 5.68
C PRO A 39 -31.50 12.38 6.31
N ASP A 40 -31.79 12.69 7.56
CA ASP A 40 -32.97 12.16 8.27
C ASP A 40 -34.28 12.93 7.94
N GLY A 41 -34.14 14.01 7.15
CA GLY A 41 -35.29 14.85 6.81
C GLY A 41 -35.74 15.74 7.97
N GLY A 42 -37.05 15.99 8.04
CA GLY A 42 -37.65 16.82 9.08
C GLY A 42 -38.62 17.87 8.55
N ASP A 43 -38.97 18.82 9.40
CA ASP A 43 -39.93 19.87 9.12
C ASP A 43 -39.23 21.26 9.09
N GLU A 44 -39.58 22.04 8.07
CA GLU A 44 -39.22 23.47 7.97
C GLU A 44 -40.44 24.30 7.68
N TYR A 45 -40.47 25.51 8.20
CA TYR A 45 -41.59 26.42 8.04
C TYR A 45 -41.14 27.67 7.28
N VAL A 46 -41.93 28.02 6.24
CA VAL A 46 -41.67 29.18 5.40
C VAL A 46 -42.86 30.12 5.46
N GLN A 47 -42.63 31.33 5.89
CA GLN A 47 -43.65 32.39 5.87
C GLN A 47 -43.72 32.99 4.47
N ILE A 48 -44.98 33.06 3.95
CA ILE A 48 -45.30 33.66 2.67
C ILE A 48 -45.64 35.14 2.94
N LEU A 49 -44.96 36.03 2.31
CA LEU A 49 -45.18 37.48 2.39
C LEU A 49 -45.84 37.93 1.07
N THR A 50 -47.13 38.12 1.07
CA THR A 50 -47.89 38.52 -0.12
C THR A 50 -49.04 39.43 0.23
N ASP A 51 -49.38 40.30 -0.69
CA ASP A 51 -50.60 41.11 -0.68
C ASP A 51 -51.74 40.54 -1.53
N ALA A 52 -51.47 39.41 -2.19
CA ALA A 52 -52.48 38.66 -2.91
C ALA A 52 -53.47 37.96 -1.94
N GLN A 53 -54.75 38.02 -2.26
CA GLN A 53 -55.81 37.37 -1.46
C GLN A 53 -55.71 35.85 -1.56
N ASP A 54 -55.29 35.31 -2.73
CA ASP A 54 -55.13 33.91 -3.00
C ASP A 54 -53.74 33.60 -3.53
N TRP A 55 -53.13 32.55 -2.96
CA TRP A 55 -51.91 31.98 -3.44
C TRP A 55 -51.97 30.45 -3.34
N ARG A 56 -51.22 29.76 -4.20
CA ARG A 56 -51.16 28.29 -4.26
C ARG A 56 -49.72 27.84 -4.49
N PHE A 57 -49.42 26.64 -4.07
CA PHE A 57 -48.16 25.98 -4.39
C PHE A 57 -48.38 24.90 -5.47
N GLY A 58 -47.33 24.67 -6.26
CA GLY A 58 -47.34 23.68 -7.35
C GLY A 58 -47.01 22.27 -6.88
N ASP A 59 -46.72 21.40 -7.85
CA ASP A 59 -46.35 20.02 -7.59
C ASP A 59 -44.97 19.94 -6.91
N PHE A 60 -44.82 18.89 -6.09
CA PHE A 60 -43.59 18.58 -5.38
C PHE A 60 -43.31 17.08 -5.41
N PRO A 61 -42.05 16.63 -5.32
CA PRO A 61 -41.72 15.19 -5.34
C PRO A 61 -42.25 14.51 -4.06
N HIS A 62 -42.52 13.20 -4.16
CA HIS A 62 -43.10 12.38 -3.08
C HIS A 62 -42.33 12.43 -1.76
N TRP A 63 -41.03 12.74 -1.80
CA TRP A 63 -40.17 12.82 -0.62
C TRP A 63 -40.18 14.20 0.08
N CYS A 64 -40.82 15.22 -0.55
CA CYS A 64 -40.92 16.57 -0.05
C CYS A 64 -42.41 16.93 -0.03
N GLN A 65 -43.03 16.83 1.12
CA GLN A 65 -44.45 17.13 1.28
C GLN A 65 -44.64 18.61 1.69
N VAL A 66 -45.56 19.29 1.03
CA VAL A 66 -45.87 20.69 1.28
C VAL A 66 -47.28 20.83 1.78
N THR A 67 -47.48 21.54 2.88
CA THR A 67 -48.81 21.74 3.51
C THR A 67 -48.96 23.19 3.91
N LYS A 68 -50.13 23.79 3.56
CA LYS A 68 -50.51 25.11 4.06
C LYS A 68 -51.05 24.93 5.49
N VAL A 69 -50.35 25.48 6.48
CA VAL A 69 -50.73 25.37 7.91
C VAL A 69 -51.43 26.62 8.42
N ALA A 70 -51.26 27.75 7.75
CA ALA A 70 -51.97 29.00 7.99
C ALA A 70 -52.02 29.80 6.68
N ASP A 71 -52.80 30.91 6.67
CA ASP A 71 -52.96 31.74 5.46
C ASP A 71 -51.68 32.24 4.86
N ASN A 72 -50.63 32.39 5.68
CA ASN A 72 -49.33 32.91 5.29
C ASN A 72 -48.17 31.95 5.68
N LEU A 73 -48.44 30.64 5.96
CA LEU A 73 -47.41 29.74 6.45
C LEU A 73 -47.48 28.42 5.74
N LEU A 74 -46.37 28.03 5.12
CA LEU A 74 -46.14 26.70 4.57
C LEU A 74 -45.27 25.88 5.55
N LYS A 75 -45.65 24.62 5.69
CA LYS A 75 -44.81 23.56 6.26
C LYS A 75 -44.28 22.72 5.12
N ILE A 76 -42.98 22.52 5.07
CA ILE A 76 -42.26 21.64 4.13
C ILE A 76 -41.66 20.52 4.96
N HIS A 77 -42.12 19.28 4.68
CA HIS A 77 -41.67 18.06 5.35
C HIS A 77 -40.89 17.20 4.38
N CYS A 78 -39.62 16.91 4.70
CA CYS A 78 -38.83 15.94 3.93
C CYS A 78 -38.74 14.62 4.67
N THR A 79 -39.03 13.53 3.96
CA THR A 79 -38.83 12.17 4.48
C THR A 79 -37.35 11.83 4.50
N PRO A 80 -36.89 10.84 5.32
CA PRO A 80 -35.51 10.41 5.30
C PRO A 80 -35.00 10.08 3.89
N ASN A 81 -33.77 10.47 3.58
CA ASN A 81 -33.12 10.15 2.30
C ASN A 81 -32.45 8.78 2.43
N GLU A 82 -33.24 7.72 2.24
CA GLU A 82 -32.80 6.33 2.31
C GLU A 82 -31.85 5.98 1.13
N PRO A 83 -31.05 4.98 1.20
CA PRO A 83 -29.65 4.67 0.96
C PRO A 83 -29.11 4.99 -0.42
N ILE A 84 -29.40 6.14 -0.97
CA ILE A 84 -28.76 6.61 -2.21
C ILE A 84 -27.76 7.68 -1.80
N ASN A 85 -26.47 7.41 -1.93
CA ASN A 85 -25.39 8.36 -1.67
C ASN A 85 -25.43 9.63 -2.57
N LEU A 86 -26.62 10.13 -2.81
CA LEU A 86 -26.84 11.30 -3.66
C LEU A 86 -27.75 12.29 -2.91
N ASN A 87 -27.31 13.55 -2.86
CA ASN A 87 -28.16 14.64 -2.46
C ASN A 87 -29.35 14.71 -3.41
N ARG A 88 -30.50 15.10 -2.88
CA ARG A 88 -31.69 15.33 -3.70
C ARG A 88 -32.17 16.76 -3.55
N GLU A 89 -32.66 17.29 -4.65
CA GLU A 89 -33.07 18.69 -4.77
C GLU A 89 -34.46 18.77 -5.34
N ALA A 90 -35.20 19.76 -4.90
CA ALA A 90 -36.53 20.10 -5.42
C ALA A 90 -36.71 21.60 -5.37
N SER A 91 -37.66 22.08 -6.16
CA SER A 91 -38.16 23.47 -6.09
C SER A 91 -39.66 23.45 -5.89
N VAL A 92 -40.10 24.07 -4.81
CA VAL A 92 -41.54 24.26 -4.52
C VAL A 92 -41.92 25.61 -5.04
N ASN A 93 -42.71 25.63 -6.13
CA ASN A 93 -43.17 26.89 -6.73
C ASN A 93 -44.40 27.40 -5.98
N VAL A 94 -44.42 28.63 -5.58
CA VAL A 94 -45.56 29.35 -5.02
C VAL A 94 -46.00 30.40 -6.02
N THR A 95 -47.28 30.41 -6.33
CA THR A 95 -47.88 31.25 -7.37
C THR A 95 -49.01 32.07 -6.79
N THR A 96 -48.96 33.37 -7.03
CA THR A 96 -50.10 34.30 -6.93
C THR A 96 -50.76 34.43 -8.30
N GLY A 97 -51.79 35.28 -8.43
CA GLY A 97 -52.39 35.53 -9.74
C GLY A 97 -51.44 36.08 -10.80
N LYS A 98 -50.28 36.67 -10.41
CA LYS A 98 -49.38 37.42 -11.29
C LYS A 98 -47.91 37.09 -11.15
N GLN A 99 -47.49 36.41 -10.07
CA GLN A 99 -46.10 36.03 -9.83
C GLN A 99 -45.94 34.59 -9.44
N THR A 100 -44.77 34.02 -9.79
CA THR A 100 -44.35 32.69 -9.33
C THR A 100 -42.92 32.80 -8.84
N LEU A 101 -42.66 32.33 -7.61
CA LEU A 101 -41.36 32.22 -7.03
C LEU A 101 -41.12 30.78 -6.52
N GLY A 102 -39.86 30.30 -6.56
CA GLY A 102 -39.46 28.99 -6.10
C GLY A 102 -38.83 29.02 -4.72
N ILE A 103 -39.13 28.02 -3.89
CA ILE A 103 -38.40 27.70 -2.68
C ILE A 103 -37.56 26.49 -3.02
N ASN A 104 -36.23 26.65 -2.96
CA ASN A 104 -35.28 25.56 -3.20
C ASN A 104 -35.19 24.66 -1.97
N VAL A 105 -35.25 23.37 -2.16
CA VAL A 105 -35.11 22.37 -1.10
C VAL A 105 -33.98 21.45 -1.49
N CYS A 106 -32.94 21.43 -0.67
CA CYS A 106 -31.80 20.51 -0.79
C CYS A 106 -31.77 19.60 0.43
N GLN A 107 -31.65 18.29 0.19
CA GLN A 107 -31.49 17.32 1.25
C GLN A 107 -30.23 16.50 1.04
N GLU A 108 -29.41 16.43 2.09
CA GLU A 108 -28.17 15.68 2.09
C GLU A 108 -28.42 14.18 1.94
N ALA A 109 -27.47 13.51 1.29
CA ALA A 109 -27.44 12.05 1.22
C ALA A 109 -27.16 11.46 2.61
N LYS A 110 -27.80 10.34 2.92
CA LYS A 110 -27.38 9.51 4.05
C LYS A 110 -26.08 8.81 3.68
N PRO A 111 -24.98 9.02 4.42
CA PRO A 111 -23.76 8.31 4.11
C PRO A 111 -23.98 6.81 4.22
N LEU A 112 -23.44 6.04 3.27
CA LEU A 112 -23.53 4.58 3.27
C LEU A 112 -22.69 4.05 4.43
N VAL A 113 -23.28 3.92 5.60
CA VAL A 113 -22.65 3.30 6.76
C VAL A 113 -23.09 1.85 6.80
N ALA A 114 -22.17 0.95 6.45
CA ALA A 114 -22.41 -0.47 6.69
C ALA A 114 -22.66 -0.69 8.19
N VAL A 115 -23.84 -1.14 8.55
CA VAL A 115 -24.22 -1.39 9.94
C VAL A 115 -23.51 -2.65 10.42
N ILE A 116 -22.30 -2.51 10.95
CA ILE A 116 -21.67 -3.56 11.76
C ILE A 116 -21.98 -3.25 13.24
N PRO A 117 -22.35 -4.22 14.06
CA PRO A 117 -22.72 -3.96 15.46
C PRO A 117 -21.62 -3.21 16.22
N ASN A 118 -21.98 -2.21 16.97
CA ASN A 118 -21.06 -1.46 17.80
C ASN A 118 -20.63 -2.33 18.99
N PHE A 119 -19.50 -3.02 18.88
CA PHE A 119 -18.91 -3.78 19.97
C PHE A 119 -18.10 -2.84 20.88
N GLY A 120 -18.73 -2.33 21.92
CA GLY A 120 -18.04 -1.59 22.98
C GLY A 120 -17.39 -2.54 23.98
N ILE A 121 -16.08 -2.43 24.17
CA ILE A 121 -15.38 -3.08 25.29
C ILE A 121 -14.97 -2.01 26.29
N GLY A 122 -15.53 -2.05 27.49
CA GLY A 122 -15.21 -1.09 28.54
C GLY A 122 -15.58 0.36 28.22
N GLY A 123 -16.70 0.60 27.49
CA GLY A 123 -17.17 1.93 27.10
C GLY A 123 -16.33 2.64 26.01
N ARG A 124 -15.41 1.93 25.35
CA ARG A 124 -14.58 2.45 24.24
C ARG A 124 -15.20 2.11 22.90
N ALA A 125 -15.27 3.08 22.01
CA ALA A 125 -15.72 2.85 20.63
C ALA A 125 -14.68 2.00 19.89
N ILE A 126 -15.12 0.90 19.31
CA ILE A 126 -14.31 0.01 18.47
C ILE A 126 -14.95 0.02 17.08
N SER A 127 -14.14 0.28 16.08
CA SER A 127 -14.49 0.14 14.67
C SER A 127 -13.60 -0.91 14.03
N PHE A 128 -14.04 -1.48 12.93
CA PHE A 128 -13.24 -2.41 12.13
C PHE A 128 -12.95 -1.81 10.77
N GLY A 129 -11.90 -2.28 10.13
CA GLY A 129 -11.55 -1.80 8.81
C GLY A 129 -10.81 -2.85 8.00
N ILE A 130 -10.74 -2.56 6.71
CA ILE A 130 -9.96 -3.32 5.74
C ILE A 130 -8.92 -2.42 5.10
N SER A 131 -7.82 -2.99 4.66
CA SER A 131 -6.78 -2.25 3.94
C SER A 131 -6.18 -3.09 2.83
N ALA A 132 -5.74 -2.42 1.78
CA ALA A 132 -4.92 -3.00 0.73
C ALA A 132 -3.81 -2.01 0.36
N GLY A 133 -2.65 -2.53 -0.06
CA GLY A 133 -1.53 -1.67 -0.40
C GLY A 133 -0.63 -2.28 -1.45
N TYR A 134 0.09 -1.41 -2.15
CA TYR A 134 1.19 -1.77 -3.02
C TYR A 134 2.52 -1.59 -2.28
N LEU A 135 3.43 -2.54 -2.46
CA LEU A 135 4.70 -2.60 -1.75
C LEU A 135 5.88 -2.32 -2.68
N PHE A 136 6.84 -1.57 -2.13
CA PHE A 136 8.15 -1.33 -2.72
C PHE A 136 9.21 -1.96 -1.80
N PRO A 137 9.58 -3.23 -2.02
CA PRO A 137 10.57 -3.91 -1.19
C PRO A 137 11.93 -3.21 -1.25
N ASN A 138 12.55 -3.07 -0.08
CA ASN A 138 13.91 -2.60 0.08
C ASN A 138 14.63 -3.55 1.05
N ILE A 139 15.33 -4.52 0.51
CA ILE A 139 15.98 -5.56 1.30
C ILE A 139 17.41 -5.15 1.58
N ILE A 140 17.74 -5.13 2.87
CA ILE A 140 19.08 -4.83 3.35
C ILE A 140 19.72 -6.13 3.76
N ASN A 141 20.76 -6.51 3.02
CA ASN A 141 21.63 -7.61 3.37
C ASN A 141 22.97 -7.04 3.83
N SER A 142 23.48 -7.52 4.95
CA SER A 142 24.82 -7.21 5.42
C SER A 142 25.50 -8.48 5.89
N SER A 143 26.72 -8.67 5.48
CA SER A 143 27.65 -9.64 6.06
C SER A 143 28.77 -8.86 6.76
N GLY A 144 29.51 -9.50 7.63
CA GLY A 144 30.66 -8.89 8.31
C GLY A 144 31.82 -8.49 7.39
N GLY A 145 31.71 -8.70 6.09
CA GLY A 145 32.51 -8.17 4.99
C GLY A 145 31.61 -7.65 3.89
N ASP A 146 32.09 -6.97 2.88
CA ASP A 146 31.34 -6.30 1.80
C ASP A 146 30.43 -7.22 0.95
N PHE A 147 29.78 -8.19 1.58
CA PHE A 147 28.90 -9.16 0.93
C PHE A 147 27.49 -8.63 0.71
N THR A 148 27.17 -8.24 -0.48
CA THR A 148 25.79 -8.05 -0.96
C THR A 148 25.23 -9.40 -1.41
N GLY A 149 24.74 -10.13 -0.49
CA GLY A 149 23.89 -11.25 -0.36
C GLY A 149 23.50 -12.14 -1.54
N SER A 150 24.41 -12.82 -2.22
CA SER A 150 24.07 -13.93 -3.11
C SER A 150 24.72 -15.23 -2.65
N VAL A 151 23.94 -16.31 -2.55
CA VAL A 151 24.44 -17.65 -2.27
C VAL A 151 25.27 -18.18 -3.46
N VAL A 152 24.93 -17.75 -4.66
CA VAL A 152 25.56 -18.22 -5.91
C VAL A 152 26.94 -17.60 -6.12
N ASN A 153 27.12 -16.31 -5.79
CA ASN A 153 28.45 -15.67 -5.90
C ASN A 153 29.51 -16.31 -5.03
N TYR A 154 29.08 -17.00 -4.01
CA TYR A 154 29.97 -17.66 -3.09
C TYR A 154 30.70 -18.86 -3.70
N ALA A 155 30.00 -19.60 -4.55
CA ALA A 155 30.56 -20.77 -5.24
C ALA A 155 31.49 -20.39 -6.42
N LEU A 156 31.47 -19.13 -6.86
CA LEU A 156 32.07 -18.68 -8.12
C LEU A 156 33.20 -17.64 -7.97
N GLY A 157 33.57 -17.23 -6.74
CA GLY A 157 34.62 -16.24 -6.51
C GLY A 157 34.15 -14.77 -6.44
N ASP A 158 35.00 -13.92 -5.87
CA ASP A 158 34.62 -12.62 -5.28
C ASP A 158 34.83 -11.39 -6.17
N ASN A 159 34.46 -11.44 -7.45
CA ASN A 159 34.52 -10.24 -8.30
C ASN A 159 33.11 -9.75 -8.67
N ARG A 160 32.55 -8.90 -7.78
CA ARG A 160 31.18 -8.35 -7.89
C ARG A 160 31.15 -6.97 -8.50
N GLU A 161 31.71 -6.79 -9.64
CA GLU A 161 31.79 -5.44 -10.21
C GLU A 161 30.44 -4.82 -10.56
N ASN A 162 29.38 -5.64 -10.76
CA ASN A 162 28.08 -5.12 -11.19
C ASN A 162 26.89 -5.88 -10.55
N ALA A 163 26.64 -5.65 -9.27
CA ALA A 163 25.40 -6.13 -8.63
C ALA A 163 24.30 -5.06 -8.71
N SER A 164 23.14 -5.40 -9.26
CA SER A 164 21.99 -4.50 -9.28
C SER A 164 20.78 -5.11 -8.58
N TYR A 165 20.23 -4.36 -7.61
CA TYR A 165 18.99 -4.70 -6.94
C TYR A 165 17.81 -4.09 -7.68
N LYS A 166 16.79 -4.89 -7.97
CA LYS A 166 15.55 -4.41 -8.55
C LYS A 166 14.36 -4.88 -7.70
N SER A 167 13.66 -3.92 -7.10
CA SER A 167 12.35 -4.18 -6.51
C SER A 167 11.40 -4.63 -7.63
N SER A 168 10.70 -5.74 -7.42
CA SER A 168 9.67 -6.23 -8.35
C SER A 168 8.26 -5.95 -7.83
N GLY A 169 8.16 -5.21 -6.71
CA GLY A 169 6.91 -4.85 -6.10
C GLY A 169 6.26 -5.97 -5.29
N GLY A 170 5.08 -5.66 -4.78
CA GLY A 170 4.28 -6.56 -3.99
C GLY A 170 2.94 -5.95 -3.62
N PHE A 171 2.16 -6.67 -2.83
CA PHE A 171 0.91 -6.17 -2.28
C PHE A 171 0.70 -6.69 -0.86
N ASN A 172 -0.09 -5.97 -0.09
CA ASN A 172 -0.66 -6.46 1.15
C ASN A 172 -2.17 -6.25 1.18
N ILE A 173 -2.85 -7.10 1.92
CA ILE A 173 -4.27 -6.98 2.21
C ILE A 173 -4.49 -7.38 3.66
N GLY A 174 -5.32 -6.64 4.37
CA GLY A 174 -5.50 -6.89 5.80
C GLY A 174 -6.80 -6.38 6.37
N LEU A 175 -7.01 -6.81 7.60
CA LEU A 175 -8.08 -6.39 8.49
C LEU A 175 -7.46 -5.72 9.71
N PHE A 176 -8.15 -4.74 10.27
CA PHE A 176 -7.73 -4.11 11.53
C PHE A 176 -8.94 -3.73 12.38
N ALA A 177 -8.71 -3.70 13.68
CA ALA A 177 -9.62 -3.03 14.60
C ALA A 177 -9.07 -1.62 14.89
N ASP A 178 -9.95 -0.67 15.10
CA ASP A 178 -9.64 0.72 15.39
C ASP A 178 -10.27 1.08 16.73
N ILE A 179 -9.45 1.09 17.77
CA ILE A 179 -9.86 1.19 19.17
C ILE A 179 -9.47 2.56 19.71
N ARG A 180 -10.44 3.39 20.03
CA ARG A 180 -10.18 4.69 20.66
C ARG A 180 -9.73 4.50 22.09
N ILE A 181 -8.49 4.87 22.44
CA ILE A 181 -7.92 4.76 23.76
C ILE A 181 -8.17 6.03 24.59
N TYR A 182 -7.83 7.19 24.00
CA TYR A 182 -8.00 8.48 24.66
C TYR A 182 -7.99 9.62 23.66
N LYS A 183 -8.97 10.53 23.69
CA LYS A 183 -9.07 11.67 22.79
C LYS A 183 -8.77 11.31 21.34
N ASN A 184 -7.61 11.73 20.83
CA ASN A 184 -7.15 11.52 19.47
C ASN A 184 -6.20 10.31 19.33
N PHE A 185 -5.98 9.54 20.39
CA PHE A 185 -5.15 8.35 20.41
C PHE A 185 -5.97 7.09 20.19
N TYR A 186 -5.52 6.30 19.24
CA TYR A 186 -6.14 5.04 18.83
C TYR A 186 -5.10 3.92 18.84
N LEU A 187 -5.55 2.70 19.11
CA LEU A 187 -4.79 1.48 18.91
C LEU A 187 -5.39 0.72 17.75
N LYS A 188 -4.56 0.33 16.80
CA LYS A 188 -4.96 -0.39 15.57
C LYS A 188 -4.22 -1.74 15.50
N PRO A 189 -4.68 -2.78 16.23
CA PRO A 189 -4.21 -4.14 15.99
C PRO A 189 -4.77 -4.62 14.65
N GLY A 190 -3.94 -5.34 13.88
CA GLY A 190 -4.30 -5.81 12.57
C GLY A 190 -3.78 -7.20 12.25
N PHE A 191 -4.23 -7.72 11.13
CA PHE A 191 -3.79 -8.96 10.53
C PHE A 191 -3.69 -8.75 9.03
N GLU A 192 -2.50 -8.91 8.47
CA GLU A 192 -2.23 -8.63 7.06
C GLU A 192 -1.54 -9.82 6.39
N PHE A 193 -1.98 -10.16 5.19
CA PHE A 193 -1.23 -11.00 4.28
C PHE A 193 -0.37 -10.11 3.39
N THR A 194 0.93 -10.44 3.27
CA THR A 194 1.91 -9.66 2.54
C THR A 194 2.62 -10.55 1.53
N HIS A 195 2.63 -10.12 0.27
CA HIS A 195 3.32 -10.77 -0.83
C HIS A 195 4.26 -9.78 -1.52
N TYR A 196 5.54 -10.11 -1.67
CA TYR A 196 6.50 -9.25 -2.37
C TYR A 196 7.58 -10.05 -3.08
N LYS A 197 8.18 -9.40 -4.08
CA LYS A 197 9.26 -9.94 -4.90
C LYS A 197 10.38 -8.94 -5.06
N TYR A 198 11.61 -9.46 -5.17
CA TYR A 198 12.74 -8.68 -5.63
C TYR A 198 13.67 -9.53 -6.47
N LYS A 199 14.54 -8.87 -7.25
CA LYS A 199 15.52 -9.50 -8.12
C LYS A 199 16.90 -8.91 -7.87
N ASN A 200 17.89 -9.77 -7.92
CA ASN A 200 19.29 -9.39 -7.97
C ASN A 200 19.85 -9.87 -9.31
N ASN A 201 20.54 -9.00 -10.01
CA ASN A 201 21.28 -9.37 -11.20
C ASN A 201 22.76 -9.17 -10.90
N PHE A 202 23.55 -10.14 -11.28
CA PHE A 202 25.01 -10.11 -11.15
C PHE A 202 25.61 -10.37 -12.50
N SER A 203 26.63 -9.57 -12.83
CA SER A 203 27.48 -9.84 -13.97
C SER A 203 28.91 -9.51 -13.57
N GLY A 204 29.87 -10.30 -13.99
CA GLY A 204 31.27 -10.06 -13.66
C GLY A 204 32.18 -11.15 -14.19
N ASP A 205 33.45 -10.82 -14.25
CA ASP A 205 34.49 -11.77 -14.59
C ASP A 205 35.00 -12.45 -13.32
N VAL A 206 35.12 -13.78 -13.37
CA VAL A 206 35.62 -14.58 -12.26
C VAL A 206 36.74 -15.49 -12.71
N GLU A 207 37.70 -15.70 -11.81
CA GLU A 207 38.69 -16.73 -11.97
C GLU A 207 38.10 -18.07 -11.46
N ILE A 208 38.02 -19.05 -12.36
CA ILE A 208 37.48 -20.37 -12.01
C ILE A 208 38.63 -21.30 -11.63
N PHE A 209 38.46 -21.94 -10.48
CA PHE A 209 39.27 -23.09 -10.08
C PHE A 209 38.38 -24.31 -9.94
N ALA A 210 38.72 -25.41 -10.62
CA ALA A 210 38.02 -26.66 -10.46
C ALA A 210 39.03 -27.83 -10.25
N LEU A 211 38.80 -28.59 -9.22
CA LEU A 211 39.50 -29.89 -9.03
C LEU A 211 38.78 -30.93 -9.87
N VAL A 212 39.45 -31.51 -10.86
CA VAL A 212 38.84 -32.41 -11.84
C VAL A 212 39.03 -33.89 -11.54
N ASP A 213 40.01 -34.23 -10.71
CA ASP A 213 40.28 -35.65 -10.38
C ASP A 213 40.96 -35.75 -8.99
N THR A 214 40.84 -36.95 -8.40
CA THR A 214 41.55 -37.39 -7.19
C THR A 214 43.07 -37.33 -7.31
N LYS A 215 43.60 -36.98 -8.48
CA LYS A 215 45.06 -36.92 -8.80
C LYS A 215 45.65 -35.52 -8.80
N ASN A 216 45.04 -34.56 -8.11
CA ASN A 216 45.55 -33.19 -8.01
C ASN A 216 45.65 -32.43 -9.36
N TYR A 217 44.71 -32.61 -10.25
CA TYR A 217 44.59 -31.84 -11.46
C TYR A 217 43.62 -30.62 -11.19
N TYR A 218 44.05 -29.48 -11.57
CA TYR A 218 43.31 -28.25 -11.38
C TYR A 218 43.10 -27.55 -12.73
N PHE A 219 41.94 -26.99 -12.93
CA PHE A 219 41.69 -26.05 -14.01
C PHE A 219 41.71 -24.63 -13.47
N LYS A 220 42.31 -23.75 -14.19
CA LYS A 220 42.25 -22.31 -13.96
C LYS A 220 41.87 -21.61 -15.24
N GLY A 221 40.89 -20.72 -15.20
CA GLY A 221 40.44 -19.93 -16.32
C GLY A 221 39.67 -18.70 -15.90
N ASN A 222 39.42 -17.82 -16.84
CA ASN A 222 38.56 -16.66 -16.64
C ASN A 222 37.18 -16.98 -17.21
N ALA A 223 36.14 -16.60 -16.50
CA ALA A 223 34.77 -16.77 -16.94
C ALA A 223 33.96 -15.48 -16.78
N GLN A 224 33.09 -15.23 -17.73
CA GLN A 224 32.05 -14.23 -17.58
C GLN A 224 30.81 -14.88 -17.00
N ASN A 225 30.36 -14.36 -15.88
CA ASN A 225 29.16 -14.82 -15.21
C ASN A 225 28.02 -13.83 -15.37
N GLN A 226 26.84 -14.34 -15.67
CA GLN A 226 25.61 -13.59 -15.66
C GLN A 226 24.57 -14.38 -14.88
N TYR A 227 24.17 -13.90 -13.70
CA TYR A 227 23.19 -14.58 -12.86
C TYR A 227 22.06 -13.64 -12.47
N GLN A 228 20.87 -14.20 -12.40
CA GLN A 228 19.69 -13.56 -11.87
C GLN A 228 19.12 -14.38 -10.72
N GLU A 229 18.97 -13.76 -9.57
CA GLU A 229 18.23 -14.30 -8.45
C GLU A 229 16.87 -13.63 -8.36
N SER A 230 15.82 -14.40 -8.17
CA SER A 230 14.46 -13.90 -7.98
C SER A 230 13.90 -14.46 -6.68
N TYR A 231 13.59 -13.57 -5.76
CA TYR A 231 13.05 -13.90 -4.44
C TYR A 231 11.55 -13.61 -4.39
N THR A 232 10.81 -14.51 -3.78
CA THR A 232 9.36 -14.38 -3.56
C THR A 232 9.04 -14.71 -2.12
N PHE A 233 8.39 -13.78 -1.42
CA PHE A 233 7.98 -13.94 -0.02
C PHE A 233 6.46 -13.85 0.10
N ASN A 234 5.91 -14.73 0.96
CA ASN A 234 4.54 -14.63 1.45
C ASN A 234 4.61 -14.69 2.98
N GLU A 235 4.06 -13.70 3.61
CA GLU A 235 4.13 -13.51 5.07
C GLU A 235 2.76 -13.14 5.63
N ILE A 236 2.53 -13.49 6.88
CA ILE A 236 1.47 -12.91 7.71
C ILE A 236 2.10 -11.90 8.63
N GLU A 237 1.50 -10.72 8.71
CA GLU A 237 1.92 -9.67 9.61
C GLU A 237 0.81 -9.35 10.63
N ILE A 238 1.22 -9.16 11.87
CA ILE A 238 0.36 -8.73 12.96
C ILE A 238 0.89 -7.39 13.45
N PRO A 239 0.45 -6.27 12.84
CA PRO A 239 0.79 -4.95 13.32
C PRO A 239 -0.02 -4.58 14.56
N ILE A 240 0.62 -3.89 15.51
CA ILE A 240 -0.03 -3.30 16.69
C ILE A 240 0.32 -1.81 16.68
N ILE A 241 -0.50 -1.01 16.01
CA ILE A 241 -0.18 0.37 15.66
C ILE A 241 -0.86 1.34 16.63
N ALA A 242 -0.08 2.21 17.25
CA ALA A 242 -0.58 3.43 17.87
C ALA A 242 -0.76 4.49 16.80
N SER A 243 -1.95 5.09 16.75
CA SER A 243 -2.33 6.11 15.79
C SER A 243 -2.75 7.38 16.50
N TYR A 244 -2.13 8.49 16.16
CA TYR A 244 -2.56 9.82 16.59
C TYR A 244 -3.28 10.53 15.46
N ARG A 245 -4.50 11.02 15.72
CA ARG A 245 -5.36 11.68 14.74
C ARG A 245 -5.41 13.18 14.96
N ILE A 246 -5.02 13.92 13.94
CA ILE A 246 -5.11 15.38 13.89
C ILE A 246 -6.39 15.71 13.11
N PRO A 247 -7.46 16.20 13.74
CA PRO A 247 -8.71 16.52 13.07
C PRO A 247 -8.50 17.73 12.14
N ILE A 248 -8.96 17.62 10.90
CA ILE A 248 -8.97 18.69 9.91
C ILE A 248 -10.40 19.21 9.75
N THR A 249 -11.37 18.30 9.61
CA THR A 249 -12.81 18.59 9.61
C THR A 249 -13.54 17.61 10.53
N LYS A 250 -14.87 17.71 10.60
CA LYS A 250 -15.68 16.75 11.37
C LYS A 250 -15.56 15.31 10.86
N ILE A 251 -15.26 15.12 9.58
CA ILE A 251 -15.22 13.81 8.89
C ILE A 251 -13.83 13.47 8.33
N SER A 252 -12.84 14.34 8.48
CA SER A 252 -11.48 14.10 7.98
C SER A 252 -10.41 14.38 9.01
N HIS A 253 -9.33 13.60 8.96
CA HIS A 253 -8.18 13.76 9.85
C HIS A 253 -6.90 13.18 9.21
N LEU A 254 -5.78 13.76 9.61
CA LEU A 254 -4.46 13.20 9.36
C LEU A 254 -4.12 12.23 10.48
N GLN A 255 -3.51 11.09 10.14
CA GLN A 255 -3.08 10.07 11.09
C GLN A 255 -1.57 9.91 11.04
N ILE A 256 -0.95 9.86 12.21
CA ILE A 256 0.44 9.46 12.38
C ILE A 256 0.41 8.10 13.06
N ASN A 257 1.01 7.11 12.41
CA ASN A 257 0.94 5.71 12.76
C ASN A 257 2.33 5.19 13.14
N VAL A 258 2.47 4.56 14.29
CA VAL A 258 3.72 3.94 14.73
C VAL A 258 3.43 2.71 15.59
N GLY A 259 4.19 1.65 15.42
CA GLY A 259 4.06 0.50 16.28
C GLY A 259 4.87 -0.72 15.86
N PRO A 260 4.94 -1.72 16.72
CA PRO A 260 5.60 -2.99 16.43
C PRO A 260 4.80 -3.83 15.44
N THR A 261 5.51 -4.72 14.73
CA THR A 261 4.94 -5.74 13.87
C THR A 261 5.57 -7.09 14.15
N ILE A 262 4.74 -8.12 14.20
CA ILE A 262 5.17 -9.52 14.22
C ILE A 262 4.96 -10.07 12.82
N ARG A 263 5.96 -10.72 12.25
CA ARG A 263 5.92 -11.30 10.90
C ARG A 263 6.15 -12.78 10.96
N TYR A 264 5.30 -13.53 10.29
CA TYR A 264 5.44 -14.97 10.16
C TYR A 264 5.49 -15.37 8.68
N GLY A 265 6.61 -15.95 8.27
CA GLY A 265 6.85 -16.42 6.91
C GLY A 265 6.06 -17.69 6.59
N LEU A 266 5.18 -17.61 5.62
CA LEU A 266 4.43 -18.75 5.07
C LEU A 266 5.24 -19.49 4.02
N SER A 267 5.81 -18.75 3.09
CA SER A 267 6.71 -19.28 2.08
C SER A 267 7.75 -18.24 1.66
N ALA A 268 8.96 -18.70 1.43
CA ALA A 268 10.03 -17.90 0.84
C ALA A 268 10.77 -18.77 -0.17
N LYS A 269 10.85 -18.30 -1.41
CA LYS A 269 11.50 -19.02 -2.51
C LYS A 269 12.53 -18.12 -3.17
N MET A 270 13.68 -18.67 -3.45
CA MET A 270 14.72 -18.08 -4.28
C MET A 270 14.83 -18.92 -5.55
N LYS A 271 14.71 -18.28 -6.69
CA LYS A 271 15.02 -18.87 -7.99
C LYS A 271 16.29 -18.23 -8.51
N VAL A 272 17.22 -19.06 -8.92
CA VAL A 272 18.48 -18.65 -9.54
C VAL A 272 18.50 -19.14 -10.96
N SER A 273 18.91 -18.31 -11.88
CA SER A 273 19.20 -18.69 -13.26
C SER A 273 20.41 -17.90 -13.75
N GLY A 274 21.23 -18.50 -14.57
CA GLY A 274 22.38 -17.82 -15.12
C GLY A 274 23.19 -18.68 -16.07
N ASN A 275 24.18 -18.04 -16.64
CA ASN A 275 25.15 -18.67 -17.51
C ASN A 275 26.56 -18.21 -17.13
N THR A 276 27.50 -19.09 -17.33
CA THR A 276 28.93 -18.87 -17.25
C THR A 276 29.55 -19.18 -18.59
N ASP A 277 30.29 -18.23 -19.14
CA ASP A 277 31.06 -18.40 -20.34
C ASP A 277 32.55 -18.37 -19.96
N ALA A 278 33.15 -19.56 -19.94
CA ALA A 278 34.53 -19.71 -19.51
C ALA A 278 35.48 -19.73 -20.71
N HIS A 279 36.44 -18.84 -20.68
CA HIS A 279 37.47 -18.72 -21.72
C HIS A 279 38.86 -19.02 -21.16
N LYS A 280 39.76 -19.51 -22.01
CA LYS A 280 41.19 -19.70 -21.68
C LYS A 280 41.42 -20.62 -20.46
N LEU A 281 40.77 -21.77 -20.45
CA LEU A 281 41.00 -22.78 -19.42
C LEU A 281 42.41 -23.35 -19.56
N GLY A 282 43.26 -23.10 -18.54
CA GLY A 282 44.54 -23.75 -18.38
C GLY A 282 44.48 -24.87 -17.35
N SER A 283 45.19 -25.94 -17.50
CA SER A 283 45.30 -26.96 -16.48
C SER A 283 46.70 -27.01 -15.87
N TYR A 284 46.77 -27.31 -14.60
CA TYR A 284 48.02 -27.53 -13.90
C TYR A 284 47.91 -28.73 -12.93
N LYS A 285 49.04 -29.29 -12.59
CA LYS A 285 49.17 -30.40 -11.62
C LYS A 285 50.07 -29.98 -10.48
N ILE A 286 49.70 -30.33 -9.25
CA ILE A 286 50.60 -30.16 -8.10
C ILE A 286 51.36 -31.47 -7.91
N VAL A 287 52.66 -31.39 -8.04
CA VAL A 287 53.59 -32.49 -7.81
C VAL A 287 54.64 -32.04 -6.79
N ASN A 288 54.78 -32.75 -5.68
CA ASN A 288 55.73 -32.39 -4.60
C ASN A 288 55.56 -30.94 -4.09
N ASN A 289 54.33 -30.49 -3.89
CA ASN A 289 54.01 -29.14 -3.50
C ASN A 289 54.45 -28.02 -4.49
N GLN A 290 54.84 -28.39 -5.70
CA GLN A 290 55.15 -27.48 -6.77
C GLN A 290 54.08 -27.52 -7.87
N ARG A 291 53.67 -26.36 -8.32
CA ARG A 291 52.77 -26.22 -9.45
C ARG A 291 53.51 -26.52 -10.74
N THR A 292 53.00 -27.50 -11.49
CA THR A 292 53.46 -27.85 -12.84
C THR A 292 52.34 -27.55 -13.81
N ASP A 293 52.52 -26.54 -14.64
CA ASP A 293 51.54 -26.24 -15.69
C ASP A 293 51.56 -27.34 -16.74
N ILE A 294 50.38 -27.94 -17.01
CA ILE A 294 50.27 -28.92 -18.07
C ILE A 294 50.00 -28.11 -19.36
N VAL A 295 51.06 -27.98 -20.14
CA VAL A 295 50.97 -27.40 -21.46
C VAL A 295 50.36 -28.45 -22.36
N TYR A 296 49.06 -28.38 -22.62
CA TYR A 296 48.46 -29.12 -23.73
C TYR A 296 49.00 -28.51 -25.01
N SER A 297 49.85 -29.27 -25.71
CA SER A 297 50.39 -28.88 -26.99
C SER A 297 49.22 -28.56 -27.94
N GLN A 298 49.20 -27.29 -28.36
CA GLN A 298 48.37 -26.71 -29.39
C GLN A 298 46.87 -26.59 -29.10
N GLY A 299 46.47 -25.41 -28.65
CA GLY A 299 45.23 -24.80 -29.10
C GLY A 299 43.93 -25.25 -28.44
N LEU A 300 43.95 -25.82 -27.24
CA LEU A 300 42.72 -26.08 -26.48
C LEU A 300 42.36 -24.81 -25.64
N THR A 301 42.03 -23.75 -26.31
CA THR A 301 41.12 -22.76 -25.77
C THR A 301 39.73 -23.38 -25.79
N ARG A 302 39.40 -24.16 -24.78
CA ARG A 302 38.02 -24.63 -24.61
C ARG A 302 37.20 -23.48 -24.02
N SER A 303 36.13 -23.14 -24.67
CA SER A 303 35.06 -22.39 -24.08
C SER A 303 34.09 -23.36 -23.43
N LEU A 304 33.86 -23.22 -22.14
CA LEU A 304 32.86 -23.99 -21.41
C LEU A 304 31.66 -23.07 -21.16
N ASN A 305 30.56 -23.32 -21.85
CA ASN A 305 29.32 -22.65 -21.58
C ASN A 305 28.50 -23.48 -20.61
N TYR A 306 28.24 -22.90 -19.45
CA TYR A 306 27.41 -23.47 -18.41
C TYR A 306 26.15 -22.62 -18.26
N SER A 307 24.98 -23.26 -18.31
CA SER A 307 23.74 -22.63 -17.93
C SER A 307 23.05 -23.47 -16.86
N GLY A 308 22.58 -22.81 -15.82
CA GLY A 308 21.94 -23.47 -14.70
C GLY A 308 20.72 -22.73 -14.20
N SER A 309 19.80 -23.47 -13.63
CA SER A 309 18.67 -22.91 -12.90
C SER A 309 18.42 -23.70 -11.62
N GLY A 310 18.10 -22.99 -10.55
CA GLY A 310 17.80 -23.62 -9.26
C GLY A 310 16.64 -22.94 -8.54
N GLU A 311 15.92 -23.67 -7.72
CA GLU A 311 14.92 -23.16 -6.78
C GLU A 311 15.26 -23.64 -5.37
N LEU A 312 15.45 -22.69 -4.45
CA LEU A 312 15.66 -22.93 -3.04
C LEU A 312 14.45 -22.47 -2.24
N ASN A 313 13.93 -23.35 -1.38
CA ASN A 313 12.96 -22.94 -0.37
C ASN A 313 13.70 -22.41 0.85
N LEU A 314 13.56 -21.09 1.14
CA LEU A 314 14.31 -20.43 2.20
C LEU A 314 13.81 -20.75 3.61
N TYR A 315 12.60 -21.32 3.76
CA TYR A 315 12.06 -21.78 5.05
C TYR A 315 12.14 -23.32 5.23
N LYS A 316 12.71 -24.00 4.23
CA LYS A 316 13.01 -25.43 4.27
C LYS A 316 14.36 -25.61 3.60
N SER A 317 15.15 -26.53 4.06
CA SER A 317 16.48 -26.77 3.51
C SER A 317 16.48 -27.57 2.20
N CYS A 318 15.51 -27.39 1.34
CA CYS A 318 15.38 -28.14 0.09
C CYS A 318 15.78 -27.30 -1.12
N MET A 319 16.79 -27.74 -1.86
CA MET A 319 17.21 -27.16 -3.13
C MET A 319 16.89 -28.12 -4.29
N LYS A 320 16.40 -27.53 -5.38
CA LYS A 320 16.28 -28.21 -6.67
C LYS A 320 17.06 -27.40 -7.69
N TYR A 321 17.95 -28.04 -8.42
CA TYR A 321 18.62 -27.38 -9.53
C TYR A 321 18.82 -28.30 -10.72
N SER A 322 18.93 -27.71 -11.89
CA SER A 322 19.28 -28.37 -13.13
C SER A 322 20.46 -27.64 -13.75
N GLU A 323 21.38 -28.38 -14.29
CA GLU A 323 22.60 -27.88 -14.92
C GLU A 323 22.67 -28.40 -16.34
N THR A 324 23.12 -27.56 -17.26
CA THR A 324 23.39 -27.90 -18.64
C THR A 324 24.79 -27.47 -19.00
N TYR A 325 25.58 -28.40 -19.46
CA TYR A 325 26.96 -28.16 -19.91
C TYR A 325 27.04 -28.32 -21.41
N SER A 326 27.84 -27.47 -22.06
CA SER A 326 28.10 -27.54 -23.50
C SER A 326 29.18 -28.55 -23.88
N ASP A 327 29.89 -29.12 -22.92
CA ASP A 327 30.97 -30.07 -23.14
C ASP A 327 30.51 -31.52 -23.01
N GLU A 328 30.88 -32.37 -23.99
CA GLU A 328 30.53 -33.79 -24.02
C GLU A 328 31.09 -34.60 -22.84
N PHE A 329 32.11 -34.10 -22.16
CA PHE A 329 32.70 -34.75 -20.97
C PHE A 329 31.96 -34.45 -19.66
N LEU A 330 31.06 -33.49 -19.66
CA LEU A 330 30.26 -33.13 -18.49
C LEU A 330 28.83 -33.60 -18.70
N THR A 331 28.37 -34.49 -17.87
CA THR A 331 27.01 -35.05 -17.95
C THR A 331 25.98 -34.02 -17.53
N ASN A 332 24.96 -33.81 -18.36
CA ASN A 332 23.76 -33.08 -17.96
C ASN A 332 23.09 -33.83 -16.84
N GLY A 333 22.90 -33.19 -15.72
CA GLY A 333 22.32 -33.85 -14.54
C GLY A 333 21.23 -33.02 -13.87
N VAL A 334 20.21 -33.74 -13.40
CA VAL A 334 19.29 -33.20 -12.38
C VAL A 334 19.86 -33.69 -11.04
N ILE A 335 20.38 -32.79 -10.23
CA ILE A 335 20.85 -33.16 -8.90
C ILE A 335 19.65 -33.43 -8.01
N PRO A 336 19.64 -34.61 -7.32
CA PRO A 336 18.55 -34.99 -6.45
C PRO A 336 18.28 -33.93 -5.39
N LYS A 337 17.01 -33.77 -5.05
CA LYS A 337 16.54 -32.97 -3.99
C LYS A 337 17.20 -33.34 -2.66
N ASP A 338 18.18 -32.59 -2.23
CA ASP A 338 18.73 -32.76 -0.88
C ASP A 338 17.85 -31.97 0.09
N CYS A 339 17.00 -32.71 0.83
CA CYS A 339 16.07 -32.16 1.80
C CYS A 339 16.45 -32.48 3.26
N ASP A 340 17.58 -33.14 3.45
CA ASP A 340 18.03 -33.61 4.78
C ASP A 340 18.80 -32.54 5.57
N LEU A 341 18.67 -31.28 5.18
CA LEU A 341 19.28 -30.17 5.87
C LEU A 341 18.42 -29.79 7.09
N GLU A 342 18.93 -30.01 8.29
CA GLU A 342 18.22 -29.74 9.55
C GLU A 342 17.83 -28.28 9.74
N ASP A 343 18.59 -27.35 9.15
CA ASP A 343 18.38 -25.91 9.34
C ASP A 343 18.01 -25.18 8.05
N ALA A 344 16.97 -24.37 8.11
CA ALA A 344 16.54 -23.52 7.00
C ALA A 344 17.36 -22.22 6.91
N PRO A 345 17.60 -21.67 5.69
CA PRO A 345 18.32 -20.41 5.50
C PRO A 345 17.73 -19.20 6.25
N LEU A 346 16.41 -19.15 6.36
CA LEU A 346 15.71 -18.03 7.01
C LEU A 346 14.82 -18.50 8.17
N LYS A 347 14.70 -17.65 9.17
CA LYS A 347 13.75 -17.79 10.29
C LYS A 347 12.35 -17.41 9.80
N LYS A 348 11.34 -18.17 10.20
CA LYS A 348 9.94 -17.86 9.89
C LYS A 348 9.39 -16.72 10.72
N LEU A 349 9.79 -16.63 12.01
CA LEU A 349 9.31 -15.62 12.93
C LEU A 349 10.28 -14.44 12.98
N ASN A 350 9.76 -13.26 12.69
CA ASN A 350 10.53 -12.02 12.67
C ASN A 350 9.76 -10.88 13.36
N PHE A 351 10.49 -9.88 13.81
CA PHE A 351 9.94 -8.71 14.49
C PHE A 351 10.36 -7.45 13.74
N GLY A 352 9.46 -6.48 13.71
CA GLY A 352 9.70 -5.23 13.04
C GLY A 352 9.00 -4.06 13.72
N ALA A 353 9.12 -2.91 13.08
CA ALA A 353 8.39 -1.69 13.42
C ALA A 353 7.81 -1.10 12.16
N ARG A 354 6.70 -0.39 12.32
CA ARG A 354 6.00 0.31 11.25
C ARG A 354 5.86 1.78 11.61
N LEU A 355 6.17 2.66 10.66
CA LEU A 355 5.97 4.09 10.76
C LEU A 355 5.20 4.56 9.51
N GLY A 356 4.16 5.36 9.69
CA GLY A 356 3.37 5.82 8.55
C GLY A 356 2.57 7.09 8.82
N VAL A 357 2.11 7.65 7.71
CA VAL A 357 1.21 8.80 7.69
C VAL A 357 0.08 8.47 6.74
N SER A 358 -1.15 8.76 7.15
CA SER A 358 -2.33 8.59 6.29
C SER A 358 -3.32 9.73 6.51
N TYR A 359 -4.05 10.05 5.45
CA TYR A 359 -5.19 10.94 5.48
C TYR A 359 -6.46 10.10 5.39
N GLU A 360 -7.43 10.39 6.23
CA GLU A 360 -8.73 9.74 6.23
C GLU A 360 -9.83 10.76 6.01
N TYR A 361 -10.77 10.42 5.11
CA TYR A 361 -11.98 11.17 4.82
C TYR A 361 -13.18 10.21 4.82
N ALA A 362 -14.16 10.46 5.67
CA ALA A 362 -15.40 9.67 5.78
C ALA A 362 -15.19 8.14 5.86
N GLY A 363 -14.15 7.72 6.60
CA GLY A 363 -13.78 6.30 6.75
C GLY A 363 -12.81 5.77 5.69
N ILE A 364 -12.66 6.43 4.54
CA ILE A 364 -11.66 6.06 3.52
C ILE A 364 -10.32 6.66 3.92
N SER A 365 -9.30 5.84 4.03
CA SER A 365 -7.93 6.27 4.33
C SER A 365 -7.00 6.03 3.15
N PHE A 366 -6.08 6.96 2.94
CA PHE A 366 -5.00 6.85 1.98
C PHE A 366 -3.69 7.27 2.64
N GLY A 367 -2.63 6.45 2.52
CA GLY A 367 -1.40 6.74 3.22
C GLY A 367 -0.19 5.94 2.76
N MET A 368 0.92 6.26 3.39
CA MET A 368 2.19 5.57 3.20
C MET A 368 2.72 5.07 4.53
N GLU A 369 3.28 3.86 4.53
CA GLU A 369 3.89 3.24 5.70
C GLU A 369 5.23 2.61 5.33
N TYR A 370 6.23 2.85 6.15
CA TYR A 370 7.51 2.19 6.05
C TYR A 370 7.63 1.09 7.10
N ASN A 371 7.88 -0.11 6.64
CA ASN A 371 8.05 -1.29 7.47
C ASN A 371 9.52 -1.62 7.59
N ILE A 372 10.02 -1.67 8.81
CA ILE A 372 11.41 -1.94 9.17
C ILE A 372 11.45 -3.29 9.87
N MET A 373 12.24 -4.23 9.35
CA MET A 373 12.56 -5.46 10.07
C MET A 373 13.68 -5.18 11.05
N LEU A 374 13.42 -5.39 12.34
CA LEU A 374 14.40 -5.18 13.41
C LEU A 374 15.19 -6.47 13.71
N SER A 375 14.54 -7.63 13.58
CA SER A 375 15.21 -8.92 13.74
C SER A 375 16.07 -9.27 12.53
N ASN A 376 17.03 -10.18 12.75
CA ASN A 376 17.76 -10.82 11.66
C ASN A 376 16.95 -12.01 11.13
N ALA A 377 16.48 -11.93 9.88
CA ALA A 377 15.77 -13.01 9.22
C ALA A 377 16.67 -14.20 8.88
N ALA A 378 17.97 -13.98 8.73
CA ALA A 378 18.93 -15.05 8.47
C ALA A 378 19.03 -16.02 9.67
N ASN A 379 19.07 -17.31 9.38
CA ASN A 379 19.28 -18.32 10.38
C ASN A 379 20.79 -18.56 10.58
N GLU A 380 21.32 -18.11 11.70
CA GLU A 380 22.76 -18.18 12.00
C GLU A 380 23.29 -19.61 11.99
N LYS A 381 22.50 -20.60 12.43
CA LYS A 381 22.92 -22.00 12.40
C LYS A 381 23.17 -22.49 10.98
N TYR A 382 22.29 -22.10 10.04
CA TYR A 382 22.47 -22.47 8.63
C TYR A 382 23.72 -21.83 8.04
N TRP A 383 23.91 -20.52 8.24
CA TRP A 383 25.00 -19.75 7.63
C TRP A 383 26.36 -19.98 8.29
N ASN A 384 26.39 -20.39 9.57
CA ASN A 384 27.63 -20.74 10.30
C ASN A 384 27.93 -22.25 10.29
N SER A 385 27.18 -23.05 9.51
CA SER A 385 27.39 -24.49 9.50
C SER A 385 28.70 -24.89 8.80
N GLU A 386 29.28 -26.03 9.20
CA GLU A 386 30.51 -26.58 8.58
C GLU A 386 30.37 -26.89 7.09
N ARG A 387 29.16 -26.96 6.61
CA ARG A 387 28.77 -27.14 5.23
C ARG A 387 29.40 -26.10 4.29
N TRP A 388 29.58 -24.86 4.77
CA TRP A 388 30.21 -23.76 4.03
C TRP A 388 31.72 -23.75 4.18
N LYS A 389 32.29 -24.62 5.02
CA LYS A 389 33.73 -24.78 5.21
C LYS A 389 34.41 -25.63 4.13
N ILE A 390 33.65 -26.29 3.27
CA ILE A 390 34.15 -27.14 2.19
C ILE A 390 34.90 -26.33 1.12
N PHE A 391 34.63 -25.04 1.03
CA PHE A 391 35.25 -24.14 0.05
C PHE A 391 36.34 -23.27 0.69
N ASP A 392 37.39 -23.92 1.12
CA ASP A 392 38.67 -23.33 1.55
C ASP A 392 38.68 -22.14 2.57
N LYS A 393 39.82 -21.93 3.24
CA LYS A 393 40.02 -21.05 4.40
C LYS A 393 39.61 -19.59 4.29
N GLY A 394 39.31 -19.08 3.10
CA GLY A 394 38.74 -17.74 2.89
C GLY A 394 37.23 -17.65 3.04
N ALA A 395 36.54 -18.77 2.94
CA ALA A 395 35.09 -18.84 2.92
C ALA A 395 34.44 -18.69 4.30
N ASP A 396 35.08 -19.17 5.33
CA ASP A 396 34.57 -19.10 6.71
C ASP A 396 34.37 -17.65 7.20
N VAL A 397 35.16 -16.72 6.69
CA VAL A 397 35.10 -15.31 7.08
C VAL A 397 33.96 -14.56 6.42
N LEU A 398 33.52 -14.98 5.24
CA LEU A 398 32.56 -14.25 4.42
C LEU A 398 31.09 -14.51 4.80
N MET A 399 30.78 -15.67 5.37
CA MET A 399 29.42 -16.07 5.74
C MET A 399 29.10 -15.86 7.22
N SER A 400 30.11 -15.79 8.08
CA SER A 400 29.93 -15.50 9.49
C SER A 400 29.32 -14.09 9.64
N GLY A 401 28.17 -14.01 10.29
CA GLY A 401 27.48 -12.76 10.55
C GLY A 401 26.55 -12.26 9.44
N TYR A 402 26.17 -13.12 8.49
CA TYR A 402 25.14 -12.78 7.50
C TYR A 402 23.85 -12.33 8.16
N LYS A 403 23.38 -11.16 7.77
CA LYS A 403 22.11 -10.56 8.25
C LYS A 403 21.25 -10.21 7.06
N GLN A 404 19.96 -10.51 7.19
CA GLN A 404 18.95 -10.12 6.20
C GLN A 404 17.82 -9.38 6.90
N ARG A 405 17.46 -8.22 6.35
CA ARG A 405 16.32 -7.42 6.80
C ARG A 405 15.43 -7.09 5.61
N ASN A 406 14.24 -7.61 5.63
CA ASN A 406 13.25 -7.39 4.58
C ASN A 406 12.40 -6.16 4.94
N ASN A 407 12.84 -4.99 4.49
CA ASN A 407 12.11 -3.74 4.66
C ASN A 407 11.26 -3.47 3.43
N TYR A 408 10.21 -2.66 3.57
CA TYR A 408 9.46 -2.17 2.43
C TYR A 408 8.71 -0.88 2.75
N LEU A 409 8.54 -0.03 1.75
CA LEU A 409 7.58 1.06 1.73
C LEU A 409 6.26 0.50 1.18
N SER A 410 5.14 0.86 1.78
CA SER A 410 3.80 0.56 1.26
C SER A 410 2.99 1.82 1.05
N VAL A 411 2.25 1.86 -0.06
CA VAL A 411 1.18 2.84 -0.30
C VAL A 411 -0.12 2.11 -0.13
N LYS A 412 -0.95 2.56 0.82
CA LYS A 412 -2.16 1.85 1.27
C LYS A 412 -3.41 2.68 1.05
N ILE A 413 -4.48 1.99 0.72
CA ILE A 413 -5.85 2.44 0.84
C ILE A 413 -6.56 1.59 1.89
N GLY A 414 -7.42 2.19 2.68
CA GLY A 414 -8.19 1.49 3.70
C GLY A 414 -9.60 2.04 3.82
N TYR A 415 -10.46 1.27 4.43
CA TYR A 415 -11.80 1.69 4.81
C TYR A 415 -12.10 1.27 6.25
N THR A 416 -12.49 2.22 7.07
CA THR A 416 -12.92 2.01 8.45
C THR A 416 -14.45 2.09 8.51
N PHE A 417 -15.08 0.98 8.89
CA PHE A 417 -16.51 0.92 9.12
C PHE A 417 -16.83 1.66 10.43
N ARG A 418 -17.44 2.83 10.33
CA ARG A 418 -17.88 3.64 11.49
C ARG A 418 -19.39 3.56 11.64
N TYR A 419 -19.84 3.54 12.88
CA TYR A 419 -21.26 3.47 13.28
C TYR A 419 -21.69 4.76 13.90
#